data_5c5e39b2101e002401e5e758715fb3e4
#
_entry.id   5c5e39b2101e002401e5e758715fb3e4
#
_cell.length_a   1.000
_cell.length_b   1.000
_cell.length_c   1.000
_cell.angle_alpha   90.00
_cell.angle_beta   90.00
_cell.angle_gamma   90.00
#
_symmetry.space_group_name_H-M   'P 1'
#
loop_
_entity.id
_entity.type
_entity.pdbx_description
1 polymer ?
#
loop_
_entity_poly.entity_id
_entity_poly.type
_entity_poly.pdbx_seq_one_letter_code
_entity_poly.pdbx_strand_id
1 'polypeptide(L)'
;LVKVASTAVCAKLMGANREQMLSALSHAFVDGQALRTYRHAPNAGSRKSWAAGDASSRGVRLADIALRGEMGIPGVLSAPQWGFYDVLFSHTNKDLALKPEDKRAFSLPQPYGTYVMENVLFKISFPAEFHAQTACEAAVTLHPQVRHRLHEIERIVITTHESAIRIISKVGPLANAADRDHCLQYMTAVPLAFGNLVAEQYEDEFHTAHPIIDELRGKMEIVEDPRYSREYLEADKRSIANAVQVFFTDGSSTEQVAVEYPIGHRRRRVDGIPL
;
A
#
# COMPACT_ATOMS: atom_id res chain seq x y z
N LEU A 1 0.04 3.15 -13.01
CA LEU A 1 -1.41 2.84 -13.16
C LEU A 1 -2.29 4.08 -13.12
N VAL A 2 -2.15 5.00 -12.12
CA VAL A 2 -3.02 6.18 -11.98
C VAL A 2 -3.06 7.02 -13.26
N LYS A 3 -1.90 7.34 -13.86
CA LYS A 3 -1.85 8.13 -15.10
C LYS A 3 -2.63 7.47 -16.24
N VAL A 4 -2.42 6.18 -16.49
CA VAL A 4 -3.11 5.45 -17.57
C VAL A 4 -4.63 5.43 -17.34
N ALA A 5 -5.05 5.10 -16.12
CA ALA A 5 -6.47 5.08 -15.77
C ALA A 5 -7.11 6.47 -15.89
N SER A 6 -6.45 7.51 -15.39
CA SER A 6 -6.94 8.89 -15.51
C SER A 6 -7.03 9.35 -16.96
N THR A 7 -6.05 8.98 -17.81
CA THR A 7 -6.10 9.29 -19.24
C THR A 7 -7.33 8.67 -19.91
N ALA A 8 -7.61 7.39 -19.63
CA ALA A 8 -8.78 6.70 -20.18
C ALA A 8 -10.08 7.36 -19.75
N VAL A 9 -10.24 7.63 -18.45
CA VAL A 9 -11.43 8.26 -17.90
C VAL A 9 -11.63 9.68 -18.47
N CYS A 10 -10.58 10.49 -18.48
CA CYS A 10 -10.64 11.86 -18.99
C CYS A 10 -10.97 11.88 -20.49
N ALA A 11 -10.31 11.06 -21.31
CA ALA A 11 -10.60 10.97 -22.73
C ALA A 11 -12.07 10.57 -22.97
N LYS A 12 -12.59 9.61 -22.20
CA LYS A 12 -14.01 9.22 -22.28
C LYS A 12 -14.95 10.37 -21.92
N LEU A 13 -14.70 11.06 -20.82
CA LEU A 13 -15.52 12.19 -20.36
C LEU A 13 -15.48 13.37 -21.32
N MET A 14 -14.36 13.58 -21.99
CA MET A 14 -14.18 14.63 -23.00
C MET A 14 -14.76 14.25 -24.38
N GLY A 15 -15.36 13.07 -24.54
CA GLY A 15 -16.05 12.63 -25.75
C GLY A 15 -15.14 12.01 -26.82
N ALA A 16 -13.97 11.51 -26.45
CA ALA A 16 -13.04 10.85 -27.37
C ALA A 16 -13.70 9.65 -28.07
N ASN A 17 -13.51 9.55 -29.37
CA ASN A 17 -13.80 8.34 -30.11
C ASN A 17 -12.75 7.25 -29.85
N ARG A 18 -12.92 6.06 -30.47
CA ARG A 18 -12.01 4.92 -30.23
C ARG A 18 -10.56 5.24 -30.61
N GLU A 19 -10.34 5.90 -31.73
CA GLU A 19 -8.98 6.22 -32.21
C GLU A 19 -8.28 7.22 -31.28
N GLN A 20 -9.00 8.29 -30.92
CA GLN A 20 -8.51 9.28 -29.95
C GLN A 20 -8.21 8.66 -28.59
N MET A 21 -9.05 7.72 -28.13
CA MET A 21 -8.81 6.97 -26.90
C MET A 21 -7.52 6.15 -26.97
N LEU A 22 -7.30 5.42 -28.08
CA LEU A 22 -6.07 4.63 -28.29
C LEU A 22 -4.84 5.55 -28.37
N SER A 23 -4.95 6.69 -29.06
CA SER A 23 -3.89 7.69 -29.11
C SER A 23 -3.54 8.22 -27.73
N ALA A 24 -4.53 8.66 -26.95
CA ALA A 24 -4.33 9.15 -25.60
C ALA A 24 -3.65 8.11 -24.68
N LEU A 25 -4.10 6.86 -24.73
CA LEU A 25 -3.51 5.78 -23.95
C LEU A 25 -2.08 5.46 -24.38
N SER A 26 -1.79 5.49 -25.67
CA SER A 26 -0.41 5.27 -26.16
C SER A 26 0.56 6.32 -25.63
N HIS A 27 0.17 7.58 -25.61
CA HIS A 27 0.93 8.67 -25.00
C HIS A 27 1.13 8.45 -23.50
N ALA A 28 0.14 7.92 -22.79
CA ALA A 28 0.25 7.63 -21.38
C ALA A 28 1.30 6.55 -21.05
N PHE A 29 1.57 5.65 -21.99
CA PHE A 29 2.66 4.67 -21.84
C PHE A 29 4.03 5.24 -22.21
N VAL A 30 4.10 6.11 -23.22
CA VAL A 30 5.38 6.76 -23.65
C VAL A 30 5.84 7.82 -22.65
N ASP A 31 4.92 8.56 -22.03
CA ASP A 31 5.21 9.72 -21.15
C ASP A 31 5.89 9.31 -19.82
N GLY A 32 6.77 8.35 -19.81
CA GLY A 32 7.53 7.94 -18.65
C GLY A 32 6.70 7.31 -17.53
N GLN A 33 7.39 6.68 -16.59
CA GLN A 33 6.77 6.01 -15.46
C GLN A 33 7.26 6.60 -14.15
N ALA A 34 6.37 6.69 -13.17
CA ALA A 34 6.72 7.18 -11.85
C ALA A 34 7.58 6.15 -11.10
N LEU A 35 8.73 6.58 -10.61
CA LEU A 35 9.53 5.80 -9.67
C LEU A 35 8.86 5.80 -8.29
N ARG A 36 9.08 4.77 -7.50
CA ARG A 36 8.49 4.63 -6.16
C ARG A 36 9.42 5.08 -5.03
N THR A 37 10.61 5.51 -5.33
CA THR A 37 11.63 5.91 -4.35
C THR A 37 11.11 6.91 -3.33
N TYR A 38 10.21 7.82 -3.75
CA TYR A 38 9.61 8.84 -2.87
C TYR A 38 8.67 8.28 -1.77
N ARG A 39 8.45 6.96 -1.74
CA ARG A 39 7.65 6.27 -0.71
C ARG A 39 8.48 5.57 0.36
N HIS A 40 9.80 5.58 0.20
CA HIS A 40 10.74 4.87 1.07
C HIS A 40 11.73 5.83 1.71
N ALA A 41 12.08 5.60 2.97
CA ALA A 41 13.12 6.35 3.65
C ALA A 41 14.47 6.23 2.89
N PRO A 42 15.27 7.29 2.83
CA PRO A 42 15.07 8.62 3.42
C PRO A 42 14.24 9.59 2.55
N ASN A 43 13.64 9.14 1.45
CA ASN A 43 13.03 9.98 0.42
C ASN A 43 11.52 10.22 0.61
N ALA A 44 10.90 9.63 1.65
CA ALA A 44 9.49 9.85 1.93
C ALA A 44 9.24 11.31 2.34
N GLY A 45 8.22 11.93 1.75
CA GLY A 45 7.90 13.33 1.99
C GLY A 45 6.59 13.75 1.31
N SER A 46 6.36 15.04 1.19
CA SER A 46 5.12 15.64 0.68
C SER A 46 4.69 15.16 -0.70
N ARG A 47 5.65 14.75 -1.56
CA ARG A 47 5.32 14.19 -2.88
C ARG A 47 4.35 13.01 -2.80
N LYS A 48 4.39 12.23 -1.75
CA LYS A 48 3.46 11.11 -1.55
C LYS A 48 2.00 11.57 -1.60
N SER A 49 1.70 12.73 -1.01
CA SER A 49 0.34 13.27 -0.94
C SER A 49 -0.19 13.77 -2.29
N TRP A 50 0.66 14.31 -3.16
CA TRP A 50 0.24 14.89 -4.44
C TRP A 50 0.63 14.05 -5.68
N ALA A 51 1.30 12.90 -5.51
CA ALA A 51 1.75 12.07 -6.64
C ALA A 51 0.59 11.54 -7.51
N ALA A 52 -0.56 11.25 -6.91
CA ALA A 52 -1.74 10.84 -7.67
C ALA A 52 -2.35 12.01 -8.44
N GLY A 53 -2.38 13.21 -7.85
CA GLY A 53 -2.82 14.44 -8.50
C GLY A 53 -1.93 14.81 -9.70
N ASP A 54 -0.60 14.73 -9.56
CA ASP A 54 0.34 14.90 -10.67
C ASP A 54 0.06 13.90 -11.81
N ALA A 55 -0.13 12.62 -11.48
CA ALA A 55 -0.45 11.61 -12.48
C ALA A 55 -1.80 11.86 -13.18
N SER A 56 -2.81 12.33 -12.46
CA SER A 56 -4.13 12.65 -13.02
C SER A 56 -4.07 13.89 -13.91
N SER A 57 -3.35 14.93 -13.52
CA SER A 57 -3.19 16.15 -14.35
C SER A 57 -2.51 15.84 -15.68
N ARG A 58 -1.51 14.95 -15.67
CA ARG A 58 -0.90 14.44 -16.91
C ARG A 58 -1.90 13.66 -17.75
N GLY A 59 -2.79 12.88 -17.14
CA GLY A 59 -3.83 12.13 -17.82
C GLY A 59 -4.80 13.06 -18.58
N VAL A 60 -5.22 14.16 -17.94
CA VAL A 60 -6.06 15.20 -18.58
C VAL A 60 -5.35 15.81 -19.79
N ARG A 61 -4.10 16.22 -19.63
CA ARG A 61 -3.30 16.80 -20.71
C ARG A 61 -3.16 15.85 -21.91
N LEU A 62 -2.87 14.59 -21.66
CA LEU A 62 -2.69 13.60 -22.72
C LEU A 62 -3.99 13.30 -23.46
N ALA A 63 -5.12 13.31 -22.76
CA ALA A 63 -6.44 13.21 -23.37
C ALA A 63 -6.71 14.43 -24.28
N ASP A 64 -6.48 15.65 -23.80
CA ASP A 64 -6.68 16.88 -24.57
C ASP A 64 -5.81 16.92 -25.86
N ILE A 65 -4.55 16.57 -25.76
CA ILE A 65 -3.63 16.51 -26.92
C ILE A 65 -4.17 15.53 -27.98
N ALA A 66 -4.58 14.34 -27.58
CA ALA A 66 -5.13 13.35 -28.51
C ALA A 66 -6.44 13.80 -29.16
N LEU A 67 -7.32 14.48 -28.39
CA LEU A 67 -8.56 15.05 -28.95
C LEU A 67 -8.30 16.18 -29.97
N ARG A 68 -7.17 16.89 -29.84
CA ARG A 68 -6.71 17.90 -30.79
C ARG A 68 -6.08 17.32 -32.05
N GLY A 69 -5.99 16.00 -32.16
CA GLY A 69 -5.50 15.30 -33.36
C GLY A 69 -4.04 14.86 -33.29
N GLU A 70 -3.41 14.90 -32.10
CA GLU A 70 -2.05 14.34 -31.96
C GLU A 70 -2.10 12.84 -32.25
N MET A 71 -1.15 12.41 -33.07
CA MET A 71 -1.05 11.02 -33.52
C MET A 71 -0.66 10.09 -32.36
N GLY A 72 -1.33 8.97 -32.25
CA GLY A 72 -0.95 7.90 -31.34
C GLY A 72 0.33 7.15 -31.77
N ILE A 73 0.87 6.36 -30.86
CA ILE A 73 2.09 5.57 -31.05
C ILE A 73 1.70 4.09 -31.17
N PRO A 74 1.51 3.56 -32.38
CA PRO A 74 1.22 2.14 -32.59
C PRO A 74 2.35 1.27 -32.03
N GLY A 75 2.00 0.15 -31.40
CA GLY A 75 2.98 -0.76 -30.86
C GLY A 75 3.69 -0.29 -29.59
N VAL A 76 3.25 0.80 -28.95
CA VAL A 76 3.87 1.33 -27.72
C VAL A 76 4.10 0.30 -26.64
N LEU A 77 3.25 -0.72 -26.53
CA LEU A 77 3.39 -1.80 -25.56
C LEU A 77 4.40 -2.88 -26.02
N SER A 78 4.32 -3.30 -27.28
CA SER A 78 4.92 -4.55 -27.77
C SER A 78 6.04 -4.38 -28.80
N ALA A 79 6.38 -3.14 -29.19
CA ALA A 79 7.47 -2.90 -30.14
C ALA A 79 8.79 -3.50 -29.60
N PRO A 80 9.52 -4.32 -30.42
CA PRO A 80 10.80 -4.85 -29.99
C PRO A 80 11.78 -3.76 -29.60
N GLN A 81 12.53 -3.96 -28.53
CA GLN A 81 13.55 -3.08 -27.94
C GLN A 81 13.01 -1.78 -27.32
N TRP A 82 12.00 -1.14 -27.92
CA TRP A 82 11.55 0.20 -27.56
C TRP A 82 10.16 0.27 -26.93
N GLY A 83 9.42 -0.84 -26.98
CA GLY A 83 8.10 -0.92 -26.36
C GLY A 83 8.18 -1.06 -24.84
N PHE A 84 7.05 -0.73 -24.20
CA PHE A 84 6.90 -0.72 -22.75
C PHE A 84 7.39 -2.02 -22.07
N TYR A 85 7.06 -3.18 -22.65
CA TYR A 85 7.47 -4.46 -22.07
C TYR A 85 8.97 -4.70 -22.15
N ASP A 86 9.58 -4.42 -23.29
CA ASP A 86 11.01 -4.67 -23.48
C ASP A 86 11.87 -3.71 -22.64
N VAL A 87 11.45 -2.44 -22.56
CA VAL A 87 12.19 -1.41 -21.78
C VAL A 87 12.09 -1.65 -20.28
N LEU A 88 10.90 -1.95 -19.77
CA LEU A 88 10.68 -1.98 -18.31
C LEU A 88 10.76 -3.38 -17.69
N PHE A 89 10.56 -4.44 -18.47
CA PHE A 89 10.48 -5.80 -17.96
C PHE A 89 11.49 -6.77 -18.59
N SER A 90 12.47 -6.30 -19.34
CA SER A 90 13.46 -7.15 -20.02
C SER A 90 14.26 -8.02 -19.04
N HIS A 91 14.59 -7.51 -17.87
CA HIS A 91 15.33 -8.27 -16.85
C HIS A 91 14.47 -9.32 -16.17
N THR A 92 13.27 -8.95 -15.76
CA THR A 92 12.31 -9.85 -15.10
C THR A 92 11.89 -11.00 -16.01
N ASN A 93 11.78 -10.72 -17.31
CA ASN A 93 11.36 -11.71 -18.29
C ASN A 93 12.44 -12.75 -18.66
N LYS A 94 13.71 -12.52 -18.34
CA LYS A 94 14.78 -13.50 -18.59
C LYS A 94 14.66 -14.73 -17.70
N ASP A 95 14.17 -14.54 -16.49
CA ASP A 95 14.04 -15.60 -15.49
C ASP A 95 12.73 -16.40 -15.63
N LEU A 96 11.75 -15.85 -16.36
CA LEU A 96 10.53 -16.54 -16.71
C LEU A 96 10.75 -17.23 -18.06
N ALA A 97 10.65 -18.54 -18.11
CA ALA A 97 10.77 -19.35 -19.35
C ALA A 97 9.57 -19.12 -20.32
N LEU A 98 9.18 -17.85 -20.50
CA LEU A 98 8.13 -17.42 -21.40
C LEU A 98 8.67 -17.18 -22.79
N LYS A 99 7.90 -17.54 -23.82
CA LYS A 99 8.21 -17.20 -25.20
C LYS A 99 8.18 -15.67 -25.39
N PRO A 100 8.96 -15.12 -26.34
CA PRO A 100 9.01 -13.66 -26.58
C PRO A 100 7.62 -13.03 -26.83
N GLU A 101 6.74 -13.71 -27.55
CA GLU A 101 5.38 -13.27 -27.82
C GLU A 101 4.52 -13.18 -26.54
N ASP A 102 4.68 -14.11 -25.61
CA ASP A 102 3.93 -14.13 -24.34
C ASP A 102 4.39 -13.03 -23.39
N LYS A 103 5.63 -12.57 -23.53
CA LYS A 103 6.20 -11.47 -22.72
C LYS A 103 5.65 -10.08 -23.06
N ARG A 104 4.94 -9.95 -24.16
CA ARG A 104 4.43 -8.70 -24.71
C ARG A 104 2.91 -8.65 -24.78
N ALA A 105 2.22 -9.46 -23.99
CA ALA A 105 0.76 -9.56 -23.99
C ALA A 105 0.15 -9.25 -22.61
N PHE A 106 -1.04 -8.64 -22.62
CA PHE A 106 -1.90 -8.62 -21.45
C PHE A 106 -2.87 -9.80 -21.47
N SER A 107 -2.97 -10.47 -20.34
CA SER A 107 -4.06 -11.41 -20.11
C SER A 107 -5.07 -10.79 -19.16
N LEU A 108 -6.31 -10.70 -19.60
CA LEU A 108 -7.44 -10.27 -18.77
C LEU A 108 -8.26 -11.51 -18.44
N PRO A 109 -8.16 -12.06 -17.23
CA PRO A 109 -8.76 -13.34 -16.87
C PRO A 109 -10.29 -13.26 -16.80
N GLN A 110 -10.86 -12.05 -16.72
CA GLN A 110 -12.30 -11.83 -16.63
C GLN A 110 -12.70 -10.49 -17.24
N PRO A 111 -13.98 -10.30 -17.62
CA PRO A 111 -14.53 -9.01 -18.03
C PRO A 111 -14.39 -7.95 -16.92
N TYR A 112 -14.35 -6.68 -17.29
CA TYR A 112 -14.25 -5.60 -16.30
C TYR A 112 -15.46 -5.55 -15.36
N GLY A 113 -16.69 -5.54 -15.89
CA GLY A 113 -17.91 -5.48 -15.08
C GLY A 113 -17.80 -4.50 -13.90
N THR A 114 -18.22 -4.93 -12.75
CA THR A 114 -18.09 -4.22 -11.47
C THR A 114 -16.83 -4.61 -10.68
N TYR A 115 -15.91 -5.33 -11.31
CA TYR A 115 -14.74 -5.98 -10.71
C TYR A 115 -14.00 -5.12 -9.69
N VAL A 116 -13.74 -3.85 -10.00
CA VAL A 116 -13.03 -2.95 -9.08
C VAL A 116 -13.85 -2.70 -7.82
N MET A 117 -15.15 -2.43 -7.96
CA MET A 117 -16.04 -2.14 -6.83
C MET A 117 -16.26 -3.35 -5.93
N GLU A 118 -16.28 -4.55 -6.52
CA GLU A 118 -16.38 -5.80 -5.75
C GLU A 118 -15.14 -6.11 -4.91
N ASN A 119 -13.98 -5.61 -5.35
CA ASN A 119 -12.68 -5.91 -4.74
C ASN A 119 -12.05 -4.71 -4.02
N VAL A 120 -12.73 -3.58 -3.93
CA VAL A 120 -12.25 -2.43 -3.15
C VAL A 120 -12.21 -2.79 -1.66
N LEU A 121 -11.10 -2.48 -1.02
CA LEU A 121 -10.88 -2.65 0.40
C LEU A 121 -10.93 -1.28 1.08
N PHE A 122 -11.90 -1.08 1.95
CA PHE A 122 -12.06 0.16 2.68
C PHE A 122 -11.20 0.19 3.95
N LYS A 123 -10.60 1.33 4.24
CA LYS A 123 -9.95 1.62 5.51
C LYS A 123 -10.95 2.34 6.41
N ILE A 124 -11.72 1.59 7.17
CA ILE A 124 -12.81 2.15 7.96
C ILE A 124 -12.34 2.60 9.34
N SER A 125 -11.42 1.84 9.95
CA SER A 125 -11.09 2.03 11.36
C SER A 125 -9.92 2.96 11.61
N PHE A 126 -8.88 2.91 10.79
CA PHE A 126 -7.63 3.62 11.05
C PHE A 126 -7.10 4.34 9.81
N PRO A 127 -6.62 5.59 9.92
CA PRO A 127 -5.90 6.28 8.85
C PRO A 127 -4.48 5.72 8.71
N ALA A 128 -4.33 4.40 8.57
CA ALA A 128 -3.06 3.69 8.50
C ALA A 128 -2.83 3.10 7.11
N GLU A 129 -1.57 2.88 6.75
CA GLU A 129 -1.22 2.12 5.56
C GLU A 129 -1.86 0.72 5.63
N PHE A 130 -2.27 0.17 4.49
CA PHE A 130 -3.17 -0.98 4.45
C PHE A 130 -2.61 -2.23 5.14
N HIS A 131 -1.31 -2.50 5.02
CA HIS A 131 -0.67 -3.64 5.66
C HIS A 131 -0.58 -3.54 7.19
N ALA A 132 -0.77 -2.34 7.76
CA ALA A 132 -0.74 -2.12 9.20
C ALA A 132 -2.13 -2.13 9.86
N GLN A 133 -3.23 -2.15 9.10
CA GLN A 133 -4.59 -2.05 9.65
C GLN A 133 -4.86 -3.07 10.76
N THR A 134 -4.48 -4.32 10.54
CA THR A 134 -4.70 -5.40 11.50
C THR A 134 -3.73 -5.37 12.67
N ALA A 135 -2.51 -4.82 12.48
CA ALA A 135 -1.59 -4.55 13.58
C ALA A 135 -2.10 -3.42 14.49
N CYS A 136 -2.67 -2.36 13.89
CA CYS A 136 -3.34 -1.29 14.66
C CYS A 136 -4.48 -1.85 15.51
N GLU A 137 -5.32 -2.70 14.93
CA GLU A 137 -6.45 -3.31 15.64
C GLU A 137 -5.98 -4.21 16.79
N ALA A 138 -4.96 -5.04 16.55
CA ALA A 138 -4.34 -5.86 17.59
C ALA A 138 -3.77 -4.99 18.74
N ALA A 139 -3.11 -3.88 18.39
CA ALA A 139 -2.56 -2.94 19.36
C ALA A 139 -3.65 -2.24 20.20
N VAL A 140 -4.75 -1.81 19.58
CA VAL A 140 -5.92 -1.26 20.30
C VAL A 140 -6.50 -2.29 21.27
N THR A 141 -6.59 -3.55 20.84
CA THR A 141 -7.08 -4.65 21.70
C THR A 141 -6.17 -4.88 22.91
N LEU A 142 -4.86 -4.73 22.75
CA LEU A 142 -3.87 -4.89 23.83
C LEU A 142 -3.76 -3.65 24.74
N HIS A 143 -4.13 -2.47 24.25
CA HIS A 143 -4.01 -1.21 25.00
C HIS A 143 -4.49 -1.28 26.47
N PRO A 144 -5.68 -1.81 26.79
CA PRO A 144 -6.13 -1.87 28.18
C PRO A 144 -5.20 -2.63 29.11
N GLN A 145 -4.46 -3.62 28.60
CA GLN A 145 -3.53 -4.43 29.39
C GLN A 145 -2.17 -3.75 29.57
N VAL A 146 -1.77 -2.89 28.62
CA VAL A 146 -0.40 -2.32 28.59
C VAL A 146 -0.32 -0.86 29.00
N ARG A 147 -1.39 -0.09 28.91
CA ARG A 147 -1.42 1.38 29.04
C ARG A 147 -0.79 1.91 30.36
N HIS A 148 -0.86 1.15 31.44
CA HIS A 148 -0.34 1.54 32.74
C HIS A 148 1.09 1.01 33.01
N ARG A 149 1.65 0.25 32.05
CA ARG A 149 2.92 -0.45 32.18
C ARG A 149 3.85 -0.23 30.98
N LEU A 150 3.67 0.86 30.19
CA LEU A 150 4.42 1.09 28.96
C LEU A 150 5.94 1.09 29.15
N HIS A 151 6.42 1.65 30.27
CA HIS A 151 7.86 1.67 30.58
C HIS A 151 8.41 0.32 31.05
N GLU A 152 7.54 -0.59 31.48
CA GLU A 152 7.89 -1.95 31.85
C GLU A 152 7.97 -2.89 30.64
N ILE A 153 7.58 -2.44 29.47
CA ILE A 153 7.67 -3.23 28.25
C ILE A 153 9.16 -3.46 27.92
N GLU A 154 9.56 -4.72 27.83
CA GLU A 154 10.89 -5.15 27.42
C GLU A 154 10.98 -5.25 25.91
N ARG A 155 9.98 -5.93 25.31
CA ARG A 155 9.96 -6.17 23.87
C ARG A 155 8.52 -6.33 23.35
N ILE A 156 8.33 -6.00 22.08
CA ILE A 156 7.06 -6.17 21.36
C ILE A 156 7.34 -6.98 20.10
N VAL A 157 6.65 -8.10 19.92
CA VAL A 157 6.77 -8.92 18.71
C VAL A 157 5.59 -8.65 17.79
N ILE A 158 5.87 -8.24 16.56
CA ILE A 158 4.88 -8.09 15.49
C ILE A 158 5.15 -9.17 14.45
N THR A 159 4.27 -10.17 14.39
CA THR A 159 4.30 -11.20 13.37
C THR A 159 3.49 -10.74 12.18
N THR A 160 4.07 -10.74 10.98
CA THR A 160 3.46 -10.16 9.78
C THR A 160 3.85 -10.93 8.50
N HIS A 161 3.50 -10.42 7.35
CA HIS A 161 3.81 -10.99 6.03
C HIS A 161 4.94 -10.21 5.33
N GLU A 162 5.64 -10.86 4.40
CA GLU A 162 6.81 -10.32 3.68
C GLU A 162 6.55 -8.93 3.06
N SER A 163 5.38 -8.74 2.45
CA SER A 163 5.06 -7.46 1.81
C SER A 163 4.99 -6.30 2.80
N ALA A 164 4.50 -6.52 4.03
CA ALA A 164 4.51 -5.48 5.08
C ALA A 164 5.94 -5.15 5.49
N ILE A 165 6.77 -6.17 5.71
CA ILE A 165 8.19 -5.99 6.07
C ILE A 165 8.88 -5.12 5.02
N ARG A 166 8.74 -5.47 3.75
CA ARG A 166 9.38 -4.76 2.65
C ARG A 166 8.87 -3.33 2.43
N ILE A 167 7.59 -3.07 2.70
CA ILE A 167 6.95 -1.79 2.34
C ILE A 167 6.93 -0.83 3.52
N ILE A 168 6.62 -1.28 4.73
CA ILE A 168 6.33 -0.41 5.87
C ILE A 168 7.13 -0.69 7.14
N SER A 169 8.00 -1.70 7.20
CA SER A 169 8.91 -1.86 8.34
C SER A 169 10.06 -0.86 8.24
N LYS A 170 10.15 0.04 9.22
CA LYS A 170 11.17 1.09 9.25
C LYS A 170 11.79 1.21 10.63
N VAL A 171 13.13 1.21 10.66
CA VAL A 171 13.94 1.52 11.84
C VAL A 171 14.55 2.91 11.72
N GLY A 172 14.97 3.47 12.85
CA GLY A 172 15.59 4.79 12.88
C GLY A 172 14.61 5.96 12.91
N PRO A 173 15.11 7.20 12.75
CA PRO A 173 14.29 8.41 12.84
C PRO A 173 13.22 8.49 11.74
N LEU A 174 12.07 9.05 12.09
CA LEU A 174 10.98 9.36 11.15
C LEU A 174 10.91 10.87 10.97
N ALA A 175 11.18 11.33 9.76
CA ALA A 175 11.39 12.74 9.47
C ALA A 175 10.10 13.58 9.35
N ASN A 176 8.96 12.96 9.07
CA ASN A 176 7.71 13.66 8.78
C ASN A 176 6.49 12.73 8.85
N ALA A 177 5.28 13.29 8.75
CA ALA A 177 4.02 12.52 8.77
C ALA A 177 3.96 11.42 7.71
N ALA A 178 4.54 11.63 6.52
CA ALA A 178 4.56 10.63 5.45
C ALA A 178 5.49 9.44 5.73
N ASP A 179 6.50 9.63 6.58
CA ASP A 179 7.32 8.54 7.10
C ASP A 179 6.55 7.74 8.15
N ARG A 180 5.86 8.45 9.05
CA ARG A 180 5.13 7.86 10.18
C ARG A 180 3.93 7.03 9.71
N ASP A 181 3.15 7.51 8.75
CA ASP A 181 1.98 6.80 8.22
C ASP A 181 2.34 5.60 7.32
N HIS A 182 3.63 5.39 7.06
CA HIS A 182 4.20 4.23 6.36
C HIS A 182 5.25 3.51 7.21
N CYS A 183 5.12 3.56 8.52
CA CYS A 183 5.96 2.84 9.47
C CYS A 183 5.11 1.90 10.32
N LEU A 184 5.25 0.58 10.12
CA LEU A 184 4.49 -0.45 10.86
C LEU A 184 4.66 -0.26 12.36
N GLN A 185 5.89 0.00 12.80
CA GLN A 185 6.22 0.19 14.21
C GLN A 185 5.53 1.43 14.79
N TYR A 186 5.47 2.53 14.05
CA TYR A 186 4.75 3.75 14.49
C TYR A 186 3.25 3.49 14.63
N MET A 187 2.66 2.90 13.58
CA MET A 187 1.24 2.59 13.52
C MET A 187 0.79 1.50 14.51
N THR A 188 1.74 0.81 15.15
CA THR A 188 1.48 -0.12 16.25
C THR A 188 1.76 0.54 17.61
N ALA A 189 2.80 1.36 17.74
CA ALA A 189 3.17 2.03 18.99
C ALA A 189 2.09 3.02 19.46
N VAL A 190 1.56 3.82 18.54
CA VAL A 190 0.52 4.81 18.89
C VAL A 190 -0.71 4.15 19.49
N PRO A 191 -1.37 3.17 18.85
CA PRO A 191 -2.55 2.54 19.46
C PRO A 191 -2.22 1.71 20.72
N LEU A 192 -1.03 1.15 20.86
CA LEU A 192 -0.61 0.53 22.13
C LEU A 192 -0.57 1.55 23.26
N ALA A 193 -0.04 2.76 23.01
CA ALA A 193 0.11 3.78 24.04
C ALA A 193 -1.21 4.55 24.31
N PHE A 194 -2.01 4.84 23.27
CA PHE A 194 -3.14 5.78 23.36
C PHE A 194 -4.52 5.13 23.12
N GLY A 195 -4.59 3.87 22.70
CA GLY A 195 -5.83 3.14 22.48
C GLY A 195 -6.55 3.48 21.17
N ASN A 196 -5.99 4.34 20.35
CA ASN A 196 -6.53 4.73 19.04
C ASN A 196 -5.42 5.15 18.07
N LEU A 197 -5.78 5.30 16.80
CA LEU A 197 -4.93 5.92 15.80
C LEU A 197 -5.77 6.84 14.92
N VAL A 198 -5.50 8.14 14.98
CA VAL A 198 -6.16 9.20 14.20
C VAL A 198 -5.13 10.02 13.41
N ALA A 199 -5.60 10.80 12.44
CA ALA A 199 -4.73 11.52 11.51
C ALA A 199 -3.78 12.51 12.20
N GLU A 200 -4.25 13.19 13.22
CA GLU A 200 -3.52 14.19 14.00
C GLU A 200 -2.30 13.58 14.72
N GLN A 201 -2.35 12.28 15.00
CA GLN A 201 -1.26 11.58 15.67
C GLN A 201 -0.04 11.32 14.77
N TYR A 202 -0.13 11.66 13.49
CA TYR A 202 1.02 11.64 12.57
C TYR A 202 1.76 12.97 12.49
N GLU A 203 1.20 14.06 13.01
CA GLU A 203 1.81 15.39 12.92
C GLU A 203 3.09 15.50 13.76
N ASP A 204 3.95 16.45 13.39
CA ASP A 204 5.25 16.64 14.03
C ASP A 204 5.12 17.05 15.49
N GLU A 205 4.15 17.88 15.80
CA GLU A 205 3.85 18.34 17.17
C GLU A 205 3.45 17.17 18.06
N PHE A 206 2.57 16.28 17.59
CA PHE A 206 2.15 15.11 18.36
C PHE A 206 3.33 14.16 18.60
N HIS A 207 4.09 13.86 17.57
CA HIS A 207 5.25 12.97 17.67
C HIS A 207 6.30 13.51 18.65
N THR A 208 6.62 14.80 18.55
CA THR A 208 7.59 15.47 19.42
C THR A 208 7.15 15.49 20.88
N ALA A 209 5.86 15.66 21.13
CA ALA A 209 5.30 15.68 22.49
C ALA A 209 5.27 14.31 23.17
N HIS A 210 5.41 13.20 22.42
CA HIS A 210 5.22 11.86 22.92
C HIS A 210 6.41 10.93 22.64
N PRO A 211 7.58 11.11 23.32
CA PRO A 211 8.79 10.31 23.07
C PRO A 211 8.60 8.81 23.37
N ILE A 212 7.57 8.44 24.15
CA ILE A 212 7.20 7.04 24.41
C ILE A 212 6.96 6.24 23.12
N ILE A 213 6.51 6.90 22.04
CA ILE A 213 6.27 6.26 20.76
C ILE A 213 7.58 5.69 20.20
N ASP A 214 8.66 6.48 20.20
CA ASP A 214 9.96 6.03 19.71
C ASP A 214 10.62 5.02 20.66
N GLU A 215 10.38 5.13 21.96
CA GLU A 215 10.81 4.12 22.93
C GLU A 215 10.17 2.76 22.60
N LEU A 216 8.86 2.71 22.40
CA LEU A 216 8.15 1.49 22.04
C LEU A 216 8.60 0.94 20.68
N ARG A 217 8.78 1.82 19.69
CA ARG A 217 9.28 1.43 18.37
C ARG A 217 10.66 0.76 18.45
N GLY A 218 11.54 1.27 19.31
CA GLY A 218 12.86 0.71 19.53
C GLY A 218 12.85 -0.70 20.14
N LYS A 219 11.74 -1.09 20.79
CA LYS A 219 11.54 -2.41 21.40
C LYS A 219 10.79 -3.40 20.50
N MET A 220 10.48 -3.03 19.24
CA MET A 220 9.71 -3.86 18.31
C MET A 220 10.60 -4.78 17.49
N GLU A 221 10.28 -6.06 17.52
CA GLU A 221 10.81 -7.11 16.65
C GLU A 221 9.78 -7.47 15.59
N ILE A 222 10.17 -7.39 14.32
CA ILE A 222 9.29 -7.72 13.20
C ILE A 222 9.68 -9.12 12.69
N VAL A 223 8.73 -10.04 12.73
CA VAL A 223 8.92 -11.44 12.35
C VAL A 223 7.99 -11.81 11.21
N GLU A 224 8.53 -12.46 10.18
CA GLU A 224 7.70 -13.02 9.11
C GLU A 224 7.03 -14.33 9.54
N ASP A 225 5.73 -14.44 9.29
CA ASP A 225 5.05 -15.74 9.20
C ASP A 225 4.92 -16.12 7.71
N PRO A 226 5.59 -17.19 7.23
CA PRO A 226 5.49 -17.62 5.84
C PRO A 226 4.06 -18.00 5.43
N ARG A 227 3.19 -18.38 6.36
CA ARG A 227 1.79 -18.62 6.11
C ARG A 227 1.08 -17.30 5.76
N TYR A 228 1.30 -16.24 6.53
CA TYR A 228 0.74 -14.91 6.23
C TYR A 228 1.19 -14.39 4.87
N SER A 229 2.46 -14.61 4.50
CA SER A 229 3.01 -14.23 3.21
C SER A 229 2.34 -14.96 2.04
N ARG A 230 2.09 -16.26 2.16
CA ARG A 230 1.35 -17.04 1.14
C ARG A 230 -0.10 -16.60 1.03
N GLU A 231 -0.80 -16.51 2.16
CA GLU A 231 -2.23 -16.18 2.22
C GLU A 231 -2.54 -14.76 1.72
N TYR A 232 -1.59 -13.84 1.86
CA TYR A 232 -1.68 -12.50 1.26
C TYR A 232 -1.72 -12.56 -0.28
N LEU A 233 -1.03 -13.51 -0.91
CA LEU A 233 -0.96 -13.65 -2.36
C LEU A 233 -2.07 -14.55 -2.94
N GLU A 234 -2.66 -15.43 -2.14
CA GLU A 234 -3.73 -16.31 -2.56
C GLU A 234 -4.99 -15.53 -2.94
N ALA A 235 -5.49 -15.74 -4.18
CA ALA A 235 -6.64 -15.01 -4.70
C ALA A 235 -7.91 -15.16 -3.85
N ASP A 236 -8.11 -16.34 -3.27
CA ASP A 236 -9.27 -16.67 -2.46
C ASP A 236 -9.16 -16.18 -1.02
N LYS A 237 -7.95 -15.95 -0.53
CA LYS A 237 -7.70 -15.44 0.83
C LYS A 237 -7.46 -13.94 0.84
N ARG A 238 -6.38 -13.48 0.20
CA ARG A 238 -5.98 -12.06 0.26
C ARG A 238 -5.99 -11.50 1.67
N SER A 239 -5.53 -12.29 2.64
CA SER A 239 -5.46 -11.87 4.03
C SER A 239 -4.36 -10.83 4.25
N ILE A 240 -4.51 -10.00 5.28
CA ILE A 240 -3.52 -9.00 5.70
C ILE A 240 -3.25 -9.23 7.17
N ALA A 241 -2.87 -10.47 7.48
CA ALA A 241 -2.72 -10.90 8.85
C ALA A 241 -1.53 -10.23 9.53
N ASN A 242 -1.77 -9.75 10.75
CA ASN A 242 -0.77 -9.36 11.70
C ASN A 242 -1.11 -9.94 13.08
N ALA A 243 -0.08 -10.24 13.88
CA ALA A 243 -0.25 -10.58 15.28
C ALA A 243 0.72 -9.74 16.12
N VAL A 244 0.26 -9.29 17.29
CA VAL A 244 1.05 -8.49 18.23
C VAL A 244 1.06 -9.16 19.59
N GLN A 245 2.24 -9.25 20.22
CA GLN A 245 2.42 -9.71 21.58
C GLN A 245 3.40 -8.81 22.30
N VAL A 246 3.13 -8.50 23.58
CA VAL A 246 3.93 -7.64 24.42
C VAL A 246 4.54 -8.46 25.56
N PHE A 247 5.83 -8.27 25.81
CA PHE A 247 6.60 -8.90 26.88
C PHE A 247 7.12 -7.84 27.85
N PHE A 248 7.06 -8.14 29.14
CA PHE A 248 7.43 -7.21 30.19
C PHE A 248 8.71 -7.62 30.91
N THR A 249 9.40 -6.66 31.52
CA THR A 249 10.65 -6.86 32.27
C THR A 249 10.55 -7.80 33.47
N ASP A 250 9.34 -8.03 33.98
CA ASP A 250 9.07 -9.00 35.06
C ASP A 250 8.92 -10.45 34.55
N GLY A 251 9.12 -10.69 33.26
CA GLY A 251 8.97 -11.98 32.60
C GLY A 251 7.52 -12.33 32.21
N SER A 252 6.54 -11.50 32.55
CA SER A 252 5.16 -11.69 32.10
C SER A 252 4.97 -11.24 30.65
N SER A 253 3.89 -11.70 30.01
CA SER A 253 3.52 -11.28 28.66
C SER A 253 1.99 -11.21 28.50
N THR A 254 1.55 -10.48 27.50
CA THR A 254 0.16 -10.58 27.05
C THR A 254 -0.06 -11.86 26.25
N GLU A 255 -1.33 -12.23 26.05
CA GLU A 255 -1.67 -13.14 24.95
C GLU A 255 -1.29 -12.50 23.61
N GLN A 256 -0.99 -13.34 22.62
CA GLN A 256 -0.81 -12.88 21.26
C GLN A 256 -2.17 -12.58 20.63
N VAL A 257 -2.36 -11.35 20.19
CA VAL A 257 -3.57 -10.95 19.46
C VAL A 257 -3.29 -10.97 17.96
N ALA A 258 -3.95 -11.89 17.26
CA ALA A 258 -3.86 -12.03 15.81
C ALA A 258 -5.15 -11.55 15.14
N VAL A 259 -5.01 -10.75 14.09
CA VAL A 259 -6.12 -10.24 13.27
C VAL A 259 -5.82 -10.54 11.81
N GLU A 260 -6.71 -11.29 11.15
CA GLU A 260 -6.51 -11.73 9.77
C GLU A 260 -7.00 -10.69 8.75
N TYR A 261 -8.19 -10.14 8.95
CA TYR A 261 -8.80 -9.16 8.06
C TYR A 261 -9.20 -7.90 8.84
N PRO A 262 -8.90 -6.70 8.31
CA PRO A 262 -9.27 -5.46 8.99
C PRO A 262 -10.78 -5.25 9.01
N ILE A 263 -11.26 -4.43 9.93
CA ILE A 263 -12.66 -4.01 9.99
C ILE A 263 -13.09 -3.43 8.64
N GLY A 264 -14.26 -3.86 8.15
CA GLY A 264 -14.81 -3.47 6.84
C GLY A 264 -14.33 -4.31 5.66
N HIS A 265 -13.39 -5.23 5.86
CA HIS A 265 -12.98 -6.15 4.80
C HIS A 265 -14.12 -7.08 4.40
N ARG A 266 -14.30 -7.33 3.08
CA ARG A 266 -15.42 -8.13 2.56
C ARG A 266 -15.50 -9.55 3.19
N ARG A 267 -14.36 -10.19 3.44
CA ARG A 267 -14.32 -11.55 4.04
C ARG A 267 -14.68 -11.55 5.51
N ARG A 268 -14.42 -10.47 6.23
CA ARG A 268 -14.83 -10.29 7.62
C ARG A 268 -16.36 -10.09 7.75
N ARG A 269 -17.01 -9.54 6.71
CA ARG A 269 -18.47 -9.35 6.68
C ARG A 269 -19.25 -10.63 6.50
N VAL A 270 -18.67 -11.66 5.89
CA VAL A 270 -19.33 -12.96 5.66
C VAL A 270 -19.70 -13.66 6.97
N ASP A 271 -18.96 -13.39 8.02
CA ASP A 271 -19.18 -13.99 9.36
C ASP A 271 -20.28 -13.28 10.18
N GLY A 272 -21.06 -12.39 9.55
CA GLY A 272 -22.19 -11.70 10.20
C GLY A 272 -21.79 -10.66 11.23
N ILE A 273 -20.51 -10.23 11.25
CA ILE A 273 -20.03 -9.17 12.14
C ILE A 273 -20.44 -7.83 11.54
N PRO A 274 -21.24 -7.00 12.25
CA PRO A 274 -21.57 -5.65 11.79
C PRO A 274 -20.30 -4.80 11.62
N LEU A 275 -20.39 -3.83 10.72
CA LEU A 275 -19.34 -2.80 10.57
C LEU A 275 -19.23 -1.95 11.83
#